data_7080a45e72054868a505e7dd519f7845
#
_entry.id   7080a45e72054868a505e7dd519f7845
#
_cell.length_a   1.000
_cell.length_b   1.000
_cell.length_c   1.000
_cell.angle_alpha   90.00
_cell.angle_beta   90.00
_cell.angle_gamma   90.00
#
_symmetry.space_group_name_H-M   'P 1'
#
loop_
_entity.id
_entity.type
_entity.pdbx_description
1 polymer ?
#
loop_
_entity_poly.entity_id
_entity_poly.type
_entity_poly.pdbx_seq_one_letter_code
_entity_poly.pdbx_strand_id
1 'polypeptide(L)'
;PKKDNPGFDTVAFWASSGFNADMMVEGPGSYPVYSSAGPGDIVTAMGLCYAITAALYKRTQTGKGDRVSSSLYGTALWCFHIMAVATEERYGCQYPKTREVSAPTGAPFRTKDNQWVMTTILKIEEQWPVLCNVLGVPELGTDPRYNTSLRQRDPEVRKYLMKRFEEIYATKTADEWCKLLTEADIVNDKLAHYKDMEHSEQAWENEYIHEVTCPNGGKSILVRPAMRSDRMGIPTWKRGPMLGEHTEEVLKEIGYTDEQIKAMEEKKAAVQIDTTQFKHLDEEM
;
A
#
# COMPACT_ATOMS: atom_id res chain seq x y z
N PRO A 1 -9.77 -22.15 17.23
CA PRO A 1 -10.23 -23.21 16.31
C PRO A 1 -9.27 -23.46 15.14
N LYS A 2 -8.62 -22.43 14.59
CA LYS A 2 -7.75 -22.54 13.38
C LYS A 2 -6.24 -22.50 13.71
N LYS A 3 -5.82 -22.77 14.94
CA LYS A 3 -4.42 -22.63 15.38
C LYS A 3 -3.42 -23.53 14.62
N ASP A 4 -3.89 -24.65 14.10
CA ASP A 4 -3.07 -25.65 13.42
C ASP A 4 -3.21 -25.56 11.87
N ASN A 5 -4.02 -24.61 11.36
CA ASN A 5 -4.14 -24.39 9.93
C ASN A 5 -2.91 -23.65 9.41
N PRO A 6 -2.34 -24.05 8.26
CA PRO A 6 -1.32 -23.27 7.62
C PRO A 6 -1.87 -21.91 7.19
N GLY A 7 -1.05 -20.86 7.32
CA GLY A 7 -1.47 -19.51 7.01
C GLY A 7 -0.30 -18.67 6.49
N PHE A 8 -0.51 -18.06 5.32
CA PHE A 8 0.34 -17.05 4.75
C PHE A 8 -0.42 -15.74 4.62
N ASP A 9 0.27 -14.67 4.26
CA ASP A 9 -0.27 -13.34 4.06
C ASP A 9 -1.57 -13.34 3.24
N THR A 10 -1.53 -13.90 2.03
CA THR A 10 -2.67 -13.93 1.10
C THR A 10 -3.92 -14.59 1.67
N VAL A 11 -3.76 -15.57 2.55
CA VAL A 11 -4.89 -16.32 3.15
C VAL A 11 -5.28 -15.75 4.50
N ALA A 12 -4.30 -15.62 5.42
CA ALA A 12 -4.59 -15.26 6.80
C ALA A 12 -4.86 -13.76 7.01
N PHE A 13 -4.22 -12.90 6.21
CA PHE A 13 -4.45 -11.46 6.26
C PHE A 13 -5.55 -11.05 5.28
N TRP A 14 -5.35 -11.28 3.99
CA TRP A 14 -6.23 -10.74 2.96
C TRP A 14 -7.55 -11.49 2.82
N ALA A 15 -7.53 -12.79 2.53
CA ALA A 15 -8.76 -13.55 2.26
C ALA A 15 -9.66 -13.66 3.51
N SER A 16 -9.07 -13.83 4.70
CA SER A 16 -9.86 -13.98 5.94
C SER A 16 -10.43 -12.66 6.47
N SER A 17 -9.97 -11.50 5.99
CA SER A 17 -10.43 -10.19 6.45
C SER A 17 -11.69 -9.67 5.76
N GLY A 18 -12.11 -10.30 4.68
CA GLY A 18 -13.21 -9.82 3.83
C GLY A 18 -12.74 -8.87 2.71
N PHE A 19 -11.52 -8.31 2.79
CA PHE A 19 -11.05 -7.29 1.83
C PHE A 19 -11.15 -7.72 0.37
N ASN A 20 -10.68 -8.93 0.04
CA ASN A 20 -10.67 -9.40 -1.35
C ASN A 20 -12.06 -9.49 -1.96
N ALA A 21 -13.07 -9.89 -1.18
CA ALA A 21 -14.44 -10.01 -1.64
C ALA A 21 -15.15 -8.65 -1.67
N ASP A 22 -15.03 -7.88 -0.58
CA ASP A 22 -15.84 -6.67 -0.39
C ASP A 22 -15.31 -5.45 -1.16
N MET A 23 -14.02 -5.45 -1.56
CA MET A 23 -13.45 -4.39 -2.39
C MET A 23 -13.61 -4.66 -3.90
N MET A 24 -14.18 -5.77 -4.28
CA MET A 24 -14.52 -6.07 -5.66
C MET A 24 -15.59 -5.09 -6.18
N VAL A 25 -15.43 -4.62 -7.42
CA VAL A 25 -16.49 -3.95 -8.15
C VAL A 25 -17.17 -4.96 -9.06
N GLU A 26 -18.49 -5.11 -8.91
CA GLU A 26 -19.27 -6.09 -9.65
C GLU A 26 -19.48 -5.68 -11.12
N GLY A 27 -19.43 -6.65 -11.99
CA GLY A 27 -19.65 -6.50 -13.44
C GLY A 27 -19.27 -7.76 -14.21
N PRO A 28 -19.54 -7.81 -15.51
CA PRO A 28 -19.14 -8.94 -16.34
C PRO A 28 -17.62 -9.20 -16.25
N GLY A 29 -17.23 -10.43 -15.87
CA GLY A 29 -15.82 -10.80 -15.70
C GLY A 29 -15.18 -10.38 -14.38
N SER A 30 -15.92 -9.79 -13.46
CA SER A 30 -15.41 -9.45 -12.13
C SER A 30 -15.05 -10.70 -11.33
N TYR A 31 -14.02 -10.56 -10.51
CA TYR A 31 -13.58 -11.55 -9.53
C TYR A 31 -13.02 -10.85 -8.30
N PRO A 32 -12.89 -11.52 -7.16
CA PRO A 32 -12.33 -10.92 -5.95
C PRO A 32 -11.00 -10.23 -6.21
N VAL A 33 -10.77 -9.09 -5.56
CA VAL A 33 -9.51 -8.35 -5.70
C VAL A 33 -8.34 -9.26 -5.34
N TYR A 34 -7.37 -9.38 -6.24
CA TYR A 34 -6.14 -10.10 -5.96
C TYR A 34 -5.16 -9.21 -5.23
N SER A 35 -4.80 -9.59 -4.04
CA SER A 35 -3.74 -8.93 -3.25
C SER A 35 -2.43 -9.70 -3.40
N SER A 36 -1.35 -8.99 -3.72
CA SER A 36 -0.02 -9.60 -3.74
C SER A 36 0.44 -9.99 -2.34
N ALA A 37 1.29 -11.02 -2.24
CA ALA A 37 1.89 -11.44 -0.98
C ALA A 37 2.86 -10.37 -0.43
N GLY A 38 2.93 -10.27 0.89
CA GLY A 38 3.91 -9.45 1.61
C GLY A 38 3.35 -8.22 2.35
N PRO A 39 2.44 -7.38 1.77
CA PRO A 39 1.98 -6.19 2.47
C PRO A 39 1.32 -6.45 3.83
N GLY A 40 0.55 -7.51 3.98
CA GLY A 40 -0.03 -7.89 5.26
C GLY A 40 0.99 -8.36 6.28
N ASP A 41 2.04 -9.08 5.82
CA ASP A 41 3.19 -9.45 6.66
C ASP A 41 3.90 -8.20 7.18
N ILE A 42 4.16 -7.21 6.31
CA ILE A 42 4.81 -5.95 6.66
C ILE A 42 4.01 -5.19 7.72
N VAL A 43 2.70 -5.02 7.52
CA VAL A 43 1.84 -4.32 8.50
C VAL A 43 1.79 -5.08 9.82
N THR A 44 1.75 -6.42 9.79
CA THR A 44 1.79 -7.26 11.00
C THR A 44 3.12 -7.14 11.72
N ALA A 45 4.24 -7.09 10.99
CA ALA A 45 5.57 -6.87 11.55
C ALA A 45 5.69 -5.47 12.21
N MET A 46 5.13 -4.42 11.60
CA MET A 46 5.06 -3.09 12.21
C MET A 46 4.27 -3.12 13.53
N GLY A 47 3.13 -3.82 13.58
CA GLY A 47 2.36 -4.03 14.80
C GLY A 47 3.15 -4.77 15.88
N LEU A 48 3.94 -5.77 15.50
CA LEU A 48 4.81 -6.50 16.41
C LEU A 48 5.96 -5.62 16.93
N CYS A 49 6.58 -4.83 16.10
CA CYS A 49 7.61 -3.83 16.50
C CYS A 49 7.06 -2.85 17.53
N TYR A 50 5.84 -2.35 17.32
CA TYR A 50 5.14 -1.50 18.29
C TYR A 50 4.94 -2.22 19.63
N ALA A 51 4.45 -3.47 19.62
CA ALA A 51 4.23 -4.25 20.85
C ALA A 51 5.54 -4.54 21.60
N ILE A 52 6.64 -4.86 20.89
CA ILE A 52 7.97 -5.05 21.46
C ILE A 52 8.46 -3.77 22.14
N THR A 53 8.36 -2.64 21.44
CA THR A 53 8.79 -1.33 21.97
C THR A 53 8.01 -0.95 23.22
N ALA A 54 6.69 -1.15 23.22
CA ALA A 54 5.84 -0.90 24.39
C ALA A 54 6.20 -1.81 25.59
N ALA A 55 6.49 -3.10 25.33
CA ALA A 55 6.92 -4.04 26.36
C ALA A 55 8.31 -3.68 26.92
N LEU A 56 9.25 -3.26 26.08
CA LEU A 56 10.56 -2.78 26.50
C LEU A 56 10.44 -1.53 27.37
N TYR A 57 9.62 -0.56 26.96
CA TYR A 57 9.34 0.62 27.79
C TYR A 57 8.73 0.25 29.15
N LYS A 58 7.72 -0.62 29.16
CA LYS A 58 7.13 -1.13 30.40
C LYS A 58 8.17 -1.82 31.30
N ARG A 59 9.09 -2.59 30.70
CA ARG A 59 10.19 -3.23 31.43
C ARG A 59 11.09 -2.21 32.16
N THR A 60 11.33 -1.03 31.60
CA THR A 60 12.10 0.02 32.27
C THR A 60 11.42 0.55 33.54
N GLN A 61 10.09 0.48 33.60
CA GLN A 61 9.30 0.92 34.76
C GLN A 61 9.13 -0.20 35.83
N THR A 62 9.03 -1.44 35.41
CA THR A 62 8.65 -2.56 36.27
C THR A 62 9.77 -3.54 36.57
N GLY A 63 10.88 -3.49 35.84
CA GLY A 63 11.95 -4.49 35.88
C GLY A 63 11.55 -5.88 35.30
N LYS A 64 10.31 -6.03 34.82
CA LYS A 64 9.79 -7.32 34.33
C LYS A 64 9.59 -7.32 32.83
N GLY A 65 10.08 -8.38 32.17
CA GLY A 65 9.80 -8.65 30.75
C GLY A 65 8.36 -9.11 30.53
N ASP A 66 7.94 -9.12 29.27
CA ASP A 66 6.63 -9.63 28.86
C ASP A 66 6.77 -10.46 27.58
N ARG A 67 5.80 -11.31 27.30
CA ARG A 67 5.66 -12.02 26.04
C ARG A 67 4.66 -11.28 25.17
N VAL A 68 5.11 -10.77 24.05
CA VAL A 68 4.27 -10.10 23.06
C VAL A 68 4.02 -11.02 21.86
N SER A 69 2.85 -10.89 21.24
CA SER A 69 2.49 -11.65 20.05
C SER A 69 1.61 -10.81 19.14
N SER A 70 1.68 -11.08 17.85
CA SER A 70 0.80 -10.56 16.83
C SER A 70 0.35 -11.72 15.93
N SER A 71 -0.70 -11.51 15.15
CA SER A 71 -1.14 -12.47 14.15
C SER A 71 -1.62 -11.74 12.89
N LEU A 72 -1.42 -12.35 11.73
CA LEU A 72 -1.89 -11.83 10.44
C LEU A 72 -3.38 -11.51 10.47
N TYR A 73 -4.20 -12.45 10.92
CA TYR A 73 -5.64 -12.27 10.99
C TYR A 73 -6.06 -11.17 12.00
N GLY A 74 -5.45 -11.14 13.18
CA GLY A 74 -5.76 -10.10 14.17
C GLY A 74 -5.38 -8.70 13.68
N THR A 75 -4.25 -8.59 13.00
CA THR A 75 -3.82 -7.32 12.39
C THR A 75 -4.74 -6.91 11.24
N ALA A 76 -5.17 -7.86 10.40
CA ALA A 76 -6.12 -7.59 9.32
C ALA A 76 -7.46 -7.07 9.87
N LEU A 77 -8.00 -7.69 10.91
CA LEU A 77 -9.22 -7.20 11.58
C LEU A 77 -9.03 -5.78 12.13
N TRP A 78 -7.86 -5.49 12.70
CA TRP A 78 -7.55 -4.14 13.18
C TRP A 78 -7.50 -3.12 12.03
N CYS A 79 -6.84 -3.45 10.91
CA CYS A 79 -6.72 -2.56 9.75
C CYS A 79 -8.08 -2.29 9.08
N PHE A 80 -8.94 -3.30 8.98
CA PHE A 80 -10.20 -3.22 8.23
C PHE A 80 -11.44 -3.09 9.13
N HIS A 81 -11.28 -2.89 10.44
CA HIS A 81 -12.41 -2.85 11.38
C HIS A 81 -13.47 -1.80 11.03
N ILE A 82 -13.05 -0.63 10.52
CA ILE A 82 -13.99 0.43 10.14
C ILE A 82 -14.89 -0.02 8.98
N MET A 83 -14.35 -0.80 8.04
CA MET A 83 -15.12 -1.36 6.93
C MET A 83 -16.09 -2.42 7.43
N ALA A 84 -15.63 -3.31 8.33
CA ALA A 84 -16.47 -4.32 8.94
C ALA A 84 -17.61 -3.70 9.76
N VAL A 85 -17.33 -2.69 10.58
CA VAL A 85 -18.35 -1.96 11.34
C VAL A 85 -19.35 -1.25 10.43
N ALA A 86 -18.90 -0.68 9.32
CA ALA A 86 -19.77 -0.01 8.36
C ALA A 86 -20.81 -0.96 7.73
N THR A 87 -20.56 -2.27 7.69
CA THR A 87 -21.51 -3.27 7.17
C THR A 87 -22.56 -3.72 8.20
N GLU A 88 -22.45 -3.29 9.47
CA GLU A 88 -23.49 -3.57 10.44
C GLU A 88 -24.84 -2.98 10.00
N GLU A 89 -25.92 -3.69 10.29
CA GLU A 89 -27.29 -3.31 9.86
C GLU A 89 -27.62 -1.84 10.16
N ARG A 90 -27.20 -1.33 11.30
CA ARG A 90 -27.43 0.08 11.71
C ARG A 90 -26.75 1.12 10.82
N TYR A 91 -25.69 0.76 10.10
CA TYR A 91 -24.97 1.69 9.21
C TYR A 91 -25.28 1.44 7.73
N GLY A 92 -25.67 0.22 7.36
CA GLY A 92 -26.22 -0.14 6.06
C GLY A 92 -25.24 -0.04 4.89
N CYS A 93 -23.91 -0.02 5.13
CA CYS A 93 -22.95 -0.04 4.04
C CYS A 93 -22.98 -1.41 3.36
N GLN A 94 -23.03 -1.41 2.03
CA GLN A 94 -23.04 -2.63 1.22
C GLN A 94 -21.76 -2.72 0.38
N TYR A 95 -21.13 -3.88 0.45
CA TYR A 95 -19.99 -4.31 -0.37
C TYR A 95 -20.32 -5.69 -0.95
N PRO A 96 -19.85 -6.01 -2.17
CA PRO A 96 -19.34 -5.12 -3.21
C PRO A 96 -20.45 -4.25 -3.80
N LYS A 97 -20.06 -3.31 -4.64
CA LYS A 97 -20.99 -2.40 -5.32
C LYS A 97 -20.58 -2.21 -6.78
N THR A 98 -21.54 -1.90 -7.62
CA THR A 98 -21.26 -1.56 -9.01
C THR A 98 -20.64 -0.17 -9.11
N ARG A 99 -19.86 0.07 -10.18
CA ARG A 99 -19.28 1.38 -10.44
C ARG A 99 -20.35 2.46 -10.59
N GLU A 100 -21.46 2.15 -11.22
CA GLU A 100 -22.55 3.10 -11.50
C GLU A 100 -23.11 3.79 -10.24
N VAL A 101 -23.13 3.08 -9.11
CA VAL A 101 -23.62 3.60 -7.83
C VAL A 101 -22.51 3.91 -6.83
N SER A 102 -21.27 4.01 -7.29
CA SER A 102 -20.14 4.47 -6.47
C SER A 102 -20.33 5.93 -6.05
N ALA A 103 -19.69 6.34 -4.96
CA ALA A 103 -19.75 7.73 -4.52
C ALA A 103 -18.92 8.61 -5.48
N PRO A 104 -19.52 9.57 -6.17
CA PRO A 104 -18.83 10.39 -7.19
C PRO A 104 -17.71 11.23 -6.60
N THR A 105 -17.78 11.54 -5.31
CA THR A 105 -16.81 12.35 -4.58
C THR A 105 -15.61 11.56 -4.04
N GLY A 106 -15.51 10.27 -4.34
CA GLY A 106 -14.41 9.41 -3.92
C GLY A 106 -14.08 8.32 -4.94
N ALA A 107 -14.77 8.29 -6.08
CA ALA A 107 -14.46 7.36 -7.15
C ALA A 107 -13.36 7.91 -8.07
N PRO A 108 -12.47 7.07 -8.60
CA PRO A 108 -11.53 7.49 -9.64
C PRO A 108 -12.25 7.65 -10.99
N PHE A 109 -11.84 8.64 -11.79
CA PHE A 109 -12.36 8.91 -13.13
C PHE A 109 -11.27 8.85 -14.17
N ARG A 110 -11.61 8.30 -15.34
CA ARG A 110 -10.68 8.15 -16.45
C ARG A 110 -10.57 9.46 -17.23
N THR A 111 -9.35 9.87 -17.50
CA THR A 111 -9.02 11.12 -18.19
C THR A 111 -8.79 10.91 -19.68
N LYS A 112 -8.68 12.02 -20.42
CA LYS A 112 -8.45 12.05 -21.88
C LYS A 112 -7.21 11.24 -22.30
N ASP A 113 -6.15 11.29 -21.50
CA ASP A 113 -4.88 10.59 -21.71
C ASP A 113 -4.85 9.18 -21.12
N ASN A 114 -6.03 8.64 -20.82
CA ASN A 114 -6.20 7.27 -20.35
C ASN A 114 -5.62 6.96 -18.96
N GLN A 115 -5.33 7.99 -18.18
CA GLN A 115 -4.95 7.93 -16.77
C GLN A 115 -6.21 7.91 -15.89
N TRP A 116 -6.02 7.81 -14.59
CA TRP A 116 -7.09 7.92 -13.61
C TRP A 116 -6.77 9.01 -12.62
N VAL A 117 -7.74 9.86 -12.33
CA VAL A 117 -7.66 10.86 -11.26
C VAL A 117 -8.69 10.53 -10.19
N MET A 118 -8.26 10.58 -8.95
CA MET A 118 -9.12 10.41 -7.77
C MET A 118 -9.21 11.74 -7.04
N THR A 119 -10.42 12.11 -6.63
CA THR A 119 -10.67 13.25 -5.76
C THR A 119 -11.31 12.78 -4.47
N THR A 120 -11.10 13.52 -3.38
CA THR A 120 -11.81 13.27 -2.13
C THR A 120 -12.29 14.58 -1.54
N ILE A 121 -13.61 14.69 -1.33
CA ILE A 121 -14.20 15.78 -0.55
C ILE A 121 -14.90 15.19 0.68
N LEU A 122 -14.65 15.74 1.84
CA LEU A 122 -15.20 15.25 3.11
C LEU A 122 -16.37 16.11 3.59
N LYS A 123 -16.33 17.40 3.28
CA LYS A 123 -17.36 18.38 3.61
C LYS A 123 -18.17 18.70 2.36
N ILE A 124 -19.12 17.84 2.03
CA ILE A 124 -19.85 17.91 0.75
C ILE A 124 -20.54 19.27 0.62
N GLU A 125 -21.20 19.76 1.63
CA GLU A 125 -21.96 21.01 1.59
C GLU A 125 -21.06 22.25 1.29
N GLU A 126 -19.79 22.21 1.69
CA GLU A 126 -18.83 23.29 1.47
C GLU A 126 -18.05 23.10 0.15
N GLN A 127 -17.57 21.87 -0.10
CA GLN A 127 -16.63 21.58 -1.18
C GLN A 127 -17.31 21.18 -2.50
N TRP A 128 -18.56 20.71 -2.46
CA TRP A 128 -19.29 20.32 -3.65
C TRP A 128 -19.48 21.46 -4.67
N PRO A 129 -19.92 22.67 -4.26
CA PRO A 129 -20.00 23.78 -5.21
C PRO A 129 -18.64 24.14 -5.83
N VAL A 130 -17.56 24.07 -5.05
CA VAL A 130 -16.18 24.32 -5.54
C VAL A 130 -15.79 23.27 -6.57
N LEU A 131 -15.98 21.98 -6.27
CA LEU A 131 -15.71 20.88 -7.20
C LEU A 131 -16.51 21.03 -8.49
N CYS A 132 -17.80 21.30 -8.41
CA CYS A 132 -18.66 21.48 -9.58
C CYS A 132 -18.21 22.68 -10.44
N ASN A 133 -17.74 23.76 -9.81
CA ASN A 133 -17.20 24.91 -10.53
C ASN A 133 -15.91 24.51 -11.30
N VAL A 134 -14.97 23.81 -10.67
CA VAL A 134 -13.76 23.30 -11.32
C VAL A 134 -14.09 22.36 -12.49
N LEU A 135 -15.10 21.52 -12.32
CA LEU A 135 -15.55 20.59 -13.35
C LEU A 135 -16.32 21.27 -14.48
N GLY A 136 -16.59 22.58 -14.38
CA GLY A 136 -17.32 23.34 -15.40
C GLY A 136 -18.85 23.09 -15.41
N VAL A 137 -19.39 22.66 -14.29
CA VAL A 137 -20.84 22.37 -14.06
C VAL A 137 -21.35 23.04 -12.80
N PRO A 138 -21.19 24.38 -12.64
CA PRO A 138 -21.54 25.09 -11.42
C PRO A 138 -23.01 24.93 -11.02
N GLU A 139 -23.90 24.66 -11.97
CA GLU A 139 -25.32 24.40 -11.73
C GLU A 139 -25.54 23.17 -10.84
N LEU A 140 -24.70 22.13 -10.94
CA LEU A 140 -24.80 20.95 -10.07
C LEU A 140 -24.40 21.27 -8.62
N GLY A 141 -23.55 22.28 -8.43
CA GLY A 141 -23.07 22.71 -7.13
C GLY A 141 -24.16 23.32 -6.25
N THR A 142 -25.14 23.97 -6.87
CA THR A 142 -26.25 24.68 -6.19
C THR A 142 -27.59 23.93 -6.27
N ASP A 143 -27.67 22.90 -7.09
CA ASP A 143 -28.90 22.14 -7.28
C ASP A 143 -29.24 21.31 -6.04
N PRO A 144 -30.41 21.54 -5.39
CA PRO A 144 -30.81 20.85 -4.17
C PRO A 144 -30.97 19.33 -4.34
N ARG A 145 -30.98 18.81 -5.57
CA ARG A 145 -31.02 17.37 -5.85
C ARG A 145 -29.67 16.70 -5.59
N TYR A 146 -28.55 17.46 -5.60
CA TYR A 146 -27.18 16.90 -5.61
C TYR A 146 -26.27 17.48 -4.52
N ASN A 147 -26.64 18.58 -3.89
CA ASN A 147 -25.76 19.43 -3.08
C ASN A 147 -25.62 19.03 -1.61
N THR A 148 -26.11 17.87 -1.20
CA THR A 148 -25.96 17.38 0.17
C THR A 148 -25.49 15.93 0.21
N SER A 149 -24.78 15.57 1.28
CA SER A 149 -24.34 14.20 1.53
C SER A 149 -25.50 13.19 1.56
N LEU A 150 -26.65 13.61 2.08
CA LEU A 150 -27.85 12.76 2.12
C LEU A 150 -28.38 12.47 0.71
N ARG A 151 -28.45 13.47 -0.15
CA ARG A 151 -28.91 13.32 -1.54
C ARG A 151 -27.98 12.45 -2.37
N GLN A 152 -26.69 12.61 -2.18
CA GLN A 152 -25.68 11.81 -2.88
C GLN A 152 -25.58 10.33 -2.41
N ARG A 153 -26.40 9.92 -1.42
CA ARG A 153 -26.58 8.50 -1.07
C ARG A 153 -27.61 7.78 -1.96
N ASP A 154 -28.48 8.53 -2.62
CA ASP A 154 -29.49 7.98 -3.52
C ASP A 154 -28.81 7.31 -4.73
N PRO A 155 -29.11 6.03 -5.03
CA PRO A 155 -28.51 5.31 -6.15
C PRO A 155 -28.75 5.97 -7.51
N GLU A 156 -29.91 6.55 -7.76
CA GLU A 156 -30.19 7.22 -9.03
C GLU A 156 -29.43 8.53 -9.17
N VAL A 157 -29.25 9.26 -8.07
CA VAL A 157 -28.39 10.45 -8.02
C VAL A 157 -26.94 10.06 -8.31
N ARG A 158 -26.44 9.01 -7.67
CA ARG A 158 -25.09 8.50 -7.92
C ARG A 158 -24.89 8.09 -9.38
N LYS A 159 -25.82 7.33 -9.93
CA LYS A 159 -25.75 6.89 -11.32
C LYS A 159 -25.69 8.06 -12.29
N TYR A 160 -26.49 9.08 -12.08
CA TYR A 160 -26.44 10.31 -12.88
C TYR A 160 -25.10 11.02 -12.74
N LEU A 161 -24.63 11.26 -11.51
CA LEU A 161 -23.40 11.99 -11.26
C LEU A 161 -22.16 11.22 -11.75
N MET A 162 -22.11 9.91 -11.56
CA MET A 162 -21.03 9.06 -12.06
C MET A 162 -20.89 9.18 -13.57
N LYS A 163 -22.00 9.02 -14.30
CA LYS A 163 -22.00 9.16 -15.76
C LYS A 163 -21.55 10.56 -16.18
N ARG A 164 -22.07 11.59 -15.52
CA ARG A 164 -21.75 12.98 -15.85
C ARG A 164 -20.26 13.29 -15.61
N PHE A 165 -19.71 12.81 -14.51
CA PHE A 165 -18.30 13.01 -14.18
C PHE A 165 -17.38 12.22 -15.13
N GLU A 166 -17.75 11.02 -15.54
CA GLU A 166 -17.00 10.28 -16.56
C GLU A 166 -16.87 11.08 -17.86
N GLU A 167 -17.95 11.69 -18.34
CA GLU A 167 -17.94 12.55 -19.52
C GLU A 167 -17.03 13.77 -19.34
N ILE A 168 -17.05 14.40 -18.16
CA ILE A 168 -16.28 15.60 -17.87
C ILE A 168 -14.79 15.27 -17.73
N TYR A 169 -14.42 14.27 -16.94
CA TYR A 169 -13.03 13.90 -16.72
C TYR A 169 -12.34 13.45 -18.03
N ALA A 170 -13.07 12.86 -18.95
CA ALA A 170 -12.57 12.48 -20.27
C ALA A 170 -12.18 13.69 -21.17
N THR A 171 -12.46 14.93 -20.77
CA THR A 171 -12.18 16.13 -21.59
C THR A 171 -10.76 16.67 -21.45
N LYS A 172 -10.05 16.39 -20.36
CA LYS A 172 -8.70 16.89 -20.07
C LYS A 172 -7.78 15.76 -19.65
N THR A 173 -6.47 16.00 -19.67
CA THR A 173 -5.46 15.08 -19.15
C THR A 173 -5.48 15.01 -17.62
N ALA A 174 -4.86 13.99 -17.07
CA ALA A 174 -4.74 13.86 -15.62
C ALA A 174 -4.00 15.04 -14.98
N ASP A 175 -2.91 15.49 -15.61
CA ASP A 175 -2.13 16.64 -15.12
C ASP A 175 -2.92 17.95 -15.14
N GLU A 176 -3.69 18.18 -16.20
CA GLU A 176 -4.58 19.36 -16.28
C GLU A 176 -5.65 19.33 -15.17
N TRP A 177 -6.25 18.16 -14.91
CA TRP A 177 -7.24 18.02 -13.83
C TRP A 177 -6.61 18.19 -12.45
N CYS A 178 -5.48 17.54 -12.19
CA CYS A 178 -4.80 17.66 -10.90
C CYS A 178 -4.41 19.11 -10.60
N LYS A 179 -3.91 19.83 -11.59
CA LYS A 179 -3.60 21.25 -11.46
C LYS A 179 -4.82 22.08 -11.06
N LEU A 180 -5.92 21.96 -11.81
CA LEU A 180 -7.16 22.72 -11.55
C LEU A 180 -7.76 22.40 -10.19
N LEU A 181 -7.76 21.13 -9.80
CA LEU A 181 -8.29 20.68 -8.52
C LEU A 181 -7.42 21.18 -7.36
N THR A 182 -6.10 21.12 -7.49
CA THR A 182 -5.16 21.60 -6.47
C THR A 182 -5.26 23.12 -6.29
N GLU A 183 -5.37 23.90 -7.38
CA GLU A 183 -5.56 25.35 -7.34
C GLU A 183 -6.87 25.74 -6.62
N ALA A 184 -7.86 24.86 -6.61
CA ALA A 184 -9.12 25.03 -5.93
C ALA A 184 -9.18 24.40 -4.51
N ASP A 185 -8.05 23.98 -3.98
CA ASP A 185 -7.94 23.31 -2.66
C ASP A 185 -8.81 22.03 -2.54
N ILE A 186 -8.96 21.30 -3.64
CA ILE A 186 -9.61 20.00 -3.68
C ILE A 186 -8.55 18.90 -3.61
N VAL A 187 -8.64 18.02 -2.63
CA VAL A 187 -7.74 16.87 -2.48
C VAL A 187 -7.86 15.94 -3.69
N ASN A 188 -6.76 15.73 -4.37
CA ASN A 188 -6.73 14.93 -5.59
C ASN A 188 -5.35 14.32 -5.82
N ASP A 189 -5.30 13.24 -6.58
CA ASP A 189 -4.05 12.71 -7.16
C ASP A 189 -4.35 11.78 -8.34
N LYS A 190 -3.32 11.49 -9.13
CA LYS A 190 -3.33 10.45 -10.15
C LYS A 190 -3.18 9.07 -9.49
N LEU A 191 -3.82 8.05 -10.03
CA LEU A 191 -3.52 6.67 -9.62
C LEU A 191 -2.16 6.26 -10.18
N ALA A 192 -1.21 6.06 -9.27
CA ALA A 192 0.13 5.62 -9.60
C ALA A 192 0.22 4.09 -9.79
N HIS A 193 1.20 3.65 -10.56
CA HIS A 193 1.60 2.24 -10.63
C HIS A 193 2.86 2.00 -9.81
N TYR A 194 3.11 0.77 -9.38
CA TYR A 194 4.31 0.43 -8.61
C TYR A 194 5.61 0.84 -9.31
N LYS A 195 5.67 0.72 -10.64
CA LYS A 195 6.82 1.14 -11.47
C LYS A 195 7.09 2.64 -11.43
N ASP A 196 6.10 3.46 -11.06
CA ASP A 196 6.25 4.91 -11.04
C ASP A 196 6.99 5.39 -9.79
N MET A 197 7.18 4.51 -8.79
CA MET A 197 7.83 4.83 -7.52
C MET A 197 9.26 5.36 -7.71
N GLU A 198 10.04 4.76 -8.60
CA GLU A 198 11.44 5.15 -8.87
C GLU A 198 11.56 6.54 -9.53
N HIS A 199 10.48 7.03 -10.15
CA HIS A 199 10.40 8.35 -10.79
C HIS A 199 9.67 9.38 -9.93
N SER A 200 9.24 9.03 -8.72
CA SER A 200 8.53 9.93 -7.81
C SER A 200 9.47 10.94 -7.18
N GLU A 201 9.41 12.20 -7.62
CA GLU A 201 10.14 13.31 -7.01
C GLU A 201 9.89 13.40 -5.50
N GLN A 202 8.62 13.24 -5.07
CA GLN A 202 8.23 13.22 -3.67
C GLN A 202 8.92 12.10 -2.87
N ALA A 203 9.13 10.93 -3.48
CA ALA A 203 9.80 9.82 -2.82
C ALA A 203 11.30 10.08 -2.65
N TRP A 204 11.94 10.68 -3.64
CA TRP A 204 13.36 11.04 -3.60
C TRP A 204 13.63 12.20 -2.64
N GLU A 205 12.90 13.29 -2.73
CA GLU A 205 13.06 14.49 -1.88
C GLU A 205 12.84 14.19 -0.39
N ASN A 206 11.93 13.26 -0.07
CA ASN A 206 11.71 12.82 1.30
C ASN A 206 12.60 11.64 1.70
N GLU A 207 13.53 11.21 0.86
CA GLU A 207 14.42 10.08 1.13
C GLU A 207 13.65 8.79 1.49
N TYR A 208 12.45 8.57 0.94
CA TYR A 208 11.71 7.33 1.13
C TYR A 208 12.30 6.18 0.36
N ILE A 209 13.03 6.49 -0.69
CA ILE A 209 13.77 5.54 -1.53
C ILE A 209 15.23 5.95 -1.65
N HIS A 210 16.08 4.97 -1.92
CA HIS A 210 17.52 5.14 -2.00
C HIS A 210 18.12 4.15 -3.00
N GLU A 211 19.05 4.62 -3.83
CA GLU A 211 19.78 3.77 -4.76
C GLU A 211 20.91 3.05 -4.04
N VAL A 212 21.06 1.77 -4.28
CA VAL A 212 22.20 0.96 -3.84
C VAL A 212 22.86 0.27 -5.02
N THR A 213 24.19 0.08 -4.94
CA THR A 213 24.93 -0.66 -5.94
C THR A 213 25.07 -2.11 -5.51
N CYS A 214 24.73 -3.02 -6.40
CA CYS A 214 24.91 -4.45 -6.23
C CYS A 214 26.37 -4.87 -6.54
N PRO A 215 26.83 -6.05 -6.09
CA PRO A 215 28.22 -6.50 -6.31
C PRO A 215 28.62 -6.61 -7.78
N ASN A 216 27.68 -6.91 -8.65
CA ASN A 216 27.87 -6.97 -10.10
C ASN A 216 27.87 -5.60 -10.80
N GLY A 217 27.84 -4.49 -10.04
CA GLY A 217 27.78 -3.13 -10.56
C GLY A 217 26.37 -2.65 -10.93
N GLY A 218 25.37 -3.51 -10.91
CA GLY A 218 23.97 -3.14 -11.13
C GLY A 218 23.43 -2.25 -10.01
N LYS A 219 22.39 -1.47 -10.32
CA LYS A 219 21.74 -0.57 -9.38
C LYS A 219 20.36 -1.10 -9.00
N SER A 220 19.95 -0.85 -7.77
CA SER A 220 18.63 -1.20 -7.26
C SER A 220 18.11 -0.09 -6.35
N ILE A 221 16.79 0.01 -6.27
CA ILE A 221 16.13 0.96 -5.37
C ILE A 221 15.70 0.22 -4.11
N LEU A 222 16.08 0.74 -2.95
CA LEU A 222 15.59 0.28 -1.66
C LEU A 222 14.63 1.30 -1.06
N VAL A 223 13.61 0.79 -0.38
CA VAL A 223 12.63 1.60 0.35
C VAL A 223 13.05 1.70 1.81
N ARG A 224 13.05 2.89 2.36
CA ARG A 224 13.34 3.15 3.77
C ARG A 224 12.15 2.73 4.65
N PRO A 225 12.38 2.35 5.92
CA PRO A 225 11.29 2.26 6.90
C PRO A 225 10.50 3.57 6.98
N ALA A 226 9.17 3.45 7.12
CA ALA A 226 8.26 4.59 7.08
C ALA A 226 8.47 5.62 8.21
N MET A 227 9.19 5.24 9.28
CA MET A 227 9.42 6.12 10.44
C MET A 227 10.71 6.89 10.30
N ARG A 228 10.66 8.17 10.64
CA ARG A 228 11.80 9.09 10.69
C ARG A 228 12.02 9.58 12.12
N SER A 229 13.27 9.71 12.52
CA SER A 229 13.68 10.31 13.79
C SER A 229 14.82 11.28 13.55
N ASP A 230 14.62 12.55 13.89
CA ASP A 230 15.63 13.59 13.69
C ASP A 230 16.89 13.37 14.54
N ARG A 231 16.75 12.72 15.71
CA ARG A 231 17.87 12.45 16.61
C ARG A 231 18.60 11.14 16.33
N MET A 232 17.89 10.14 15.81
CA MET A 232 18.49 8.83 15.48
C MET A 232 19.15 8.84 14.11
N GLY A 233 18.90 9.87 13.31
CA GLY A 233 19.38 9.95 11.94
C GLY A 233 18.70 8.97 11.00
N ILE A 234 19.22 8.90 9.79
CA ILE A 234 18.79 7.91 8.79
C ILE A 234 19.70 6.69 8.93
N PRO A 235 19.15 5.48 9.04
CA PRO A 235 19.97 4.27 9.06
C PRO A 235 20.89 4.19 7.83
N THR A 236 22.08 3.64 8.00
CA THR A 236 22.96 3.40 6.87
C THR A 236 22.29 2.46 5.88
N TRP A 237 22.15 2.92 4.65
CA TRP A 237 21.60 2.14 3.57
C TRP A 237 22.61 1.05 3.14
N LYS A 238 22.21 -0.18 3.32
CA LYS A 238 22.94 -1.33 2.82
C LYS A 238 21.95 -2.27 2.17
N ARG A 239 22.33 -2.83 1.03
CA ARG A 239 21.58 -3.94 0.46
C ARG A 239 21.65 -5.16 1.38
N GLY A 240 20.69 -6.05 1.26
CA GLY A 240 20.80 -7.38 1.87
C GLY A 240 21.94 -8.19 1.23
N PRO A 241 22.51 -9.17 1.94
CA PRO A 241 23.48 -10.08 1.36
C PRO A 241 22.82 -10.96 0.28
N MET A 242 23.60 -11.33 -0.71
CA MET A 242 23.20 -12.35 -1.67
C MET A 242 23.35 -13.75 -1.04
N LEU A 243 22.62 -14.72 -1.60
CA LEU A 243 22.69 -16.09 -1.09
C LEU A 243 24.14 -16.61 -1.16
N GLY A 244 24.66 -17.03 -0.01
CA GLY A 244 26.03 -17.57 0.11
C GLY A 244 27.16 -16.53 0.14
N GLU A 245 26.86 -15.23 0.16
CA GLU A 245 27.86 -14.16 0.16
C GLU A 245 28.77 -14.16 1.41
N HIS A 246 28.23 -14.49 2.56
CA HIS A 246 28.93 -14.46 3.84
C HIS A 246 29.15 -15.86 4.46
N THR A 247 29.07 -16.91 3.66
CA THR A 247 29.10 -18.30 4.17
C THR A 247 30.42 -18.57 4.92
N GLU A 248 31.60 -18.26 4.33
CA GLU A 248 32.87 -18.46 4.99
C GLU A 248 33.03 -17.60 6.24
N GLU A 249 32.64 -16.32 6.17
CA GLU A 249 32.69 -15.37 7.28
C GLU A 249 31.93 -15.89 8.49
N VAL A 250 30.65 -16.27 8.28
CA VAL A 250 29.80 -16.80 9.33
C VAL A 250 30.31 -18.11 9.91
N LEU A 251 30.80 -19.02 9.07
CA LEU A 251 31.36 -20.29 9.56
C LEU A 251 32.62 -20.06 10.38
N LYS A 252 33.52 -19.15 9.98
CA LYS A 252 34.71 -18.76 10.76
C LYS A 252 34.34 -18.11 12.09
N GLU A 253 33.33 -17.21 12.08
CA GLU A 253 32.83 -16.55 13.31
C GLU A 253 32.33 -17.56 14.36
N ILE A 254 31.70 -18.64 13.94
CA ILE A 254 31.21 -19.70 14.85
C ILE A 254 32.24 -20.81 15.09
N GLY A 255 33.49 -20.63 14.66
CA GLY A 255 34.66 -21.43 15.07
C GLY A 255 35.09 -22.57 14.12
N TYR A 256 34.56 -22.62 12.90
CA TYR A 256 35.08 -23.58 11.91
C TYR A 256 36.42 -23.16 11.34
N THR A 257 37.32 -24.13 11.13
CA THR A 257 38.61 -23.88 10.46
C THR A 257 38.46 -23.84 8.94
N ASP A 258 39.46 -23.28 8.26
CA ASP A 258 39.47 -23.24 6.79
C ASP A 258 39.40 -24.65 6.17
N GLU A 259 40.04 -25.64 6.77
CA GLU A 259 40.00 -27.03 6.31
C GLU A 259 38.60 -27.64 6.47
N GLN A 260 37.91 -27.31 7.57
CA GLN A 260 36.53 -27.77 7.79
C GLN A 260 35.56 -27.13 6.81
N ILE A 261 35.71 -25.82 6.54
CA ILE A 261 34.88 -25.09 5.57
C ILE A 261 35.09 -25.68 4.18
N LYS A 262 36.33 -25.87 3.77
CA LYS A 262 36.65 -26.48 2.48
C LYS A 262 36.05 -27.90 2.34
N ALA A 263 36.11 -28.69 3.39
CA ALA A 263 35.50 -30.02 3.38
C ALA A 263 33.95 -29.97 3.30
N MET A 264 33.32 -28.91 3.81
CA MET A 264 31.87 -28.67 3.65
C MET A 264 31.52 -28.26 2.22
N GLU A 265 32.34 -27.42 1.59
CA GLU A 265 32.18 -26.99 0.21
C GLU A 265 32.34 -28.15 -0.77
N GLU A 266 33.35 -28.99 -0.60
CA GLU A 266 33.55 -30.21 -1.40
C GLU A 266 32.36 -31.16 -1.34
N LYS A 267 31.68 -31.22 -0.19
CA LYS A 267 30.47 -32.02 0.03
C LYS A 267 29.15 -31.27 -0.34
N LYS A 268 29.27 -30.02 -0.80
CA LYS A 268 28.12 -29.16 -1.05
C LYS A 268 27.18 -28.95 0.16
N ALA A 269 27.76 -29.07 1.38
CA ALA A 269 27.04 -28.82 2.62
C ALA A 269 27.02 -27.30 2.97
N ALA A 270 28.01 -26.56 2.46
CA ALA A 270 28.07 -25.10 2.47
C ALA A 270 28.59 -24.63 1.11
N VAL A 271 28.20 -23.43 0.71
CA VAL A 271 28.66 -22.83 -0.56
C VAL A 271 28.94 -21.35 -0.32
N GLN A 272 30.19 -20.94 -0.59
CA GLN A 272 30.54 -19.53 -0.74
C GLN A 272 30.29 -19.13 -2.19
N ILE A 273 29.60 -18.03 -2.41
CA ILE A 273 29.27 -17.56 -3.76
C ILE A 273 30.11 -16.31 -4.07
N ASP A 274 30.72 -16.28 -5.25
CA ASP A 274 31.28 -15.07 -5.82
C ASP A 274 30.15 -14.18 -6.38
N THR A 275 29.75 -13.19 -5.60
CA THR A 275 28.65 -12.30 -5.93
C THR A 275 28.92 -11.39 -7.13
N THR A 276 30.17 -11.26 -7.57
CA THR A 276 30.55 -10.47 -8.75
C THR A 276 30.14 -11.15 -10.06
N GLN A 277 29.88 -12.46 -10.02
CA GLN A 277 29.50 -13.25 -11.21
C GLN A 277 28.00 -13.25 -11.50
N PHE A 278 27.16 -12.67 -10.61
CA PHE A 278 25.73 -12.56 -10.90
C PHE A 278 25.49 -11.52 -12.01
N LYS A 279 24.88 -11.98 -13.10
CA LYS A 279 24.37 -11.09 -14.13
C LYS A 279 23.19 -10.29 -13.61
N HIS A 280 23.02 -9.07 -14.07
CA HIS A 280 21.81 -8.30 -13.83
C HIS A 280 20.64 -8.97 -14.58
N LEU A 281 19.45 -9.00 -13.97
CA LEU A 281 18.26 -9.60 -14.61
C LEU A 281 17.92 -8.96 -15.96
N ASP A 282 18.35 -7.72 -16.17
CA ASP A 282 18.14 -6.98 -17.42
C ASP A 282 19.01 -7.50 -18.59
N GLU A 283 20.01 -8.35 -18.33
CA GLU A 283 20.86 -8.94 -19.38
C GLU A 283 20.31 -10.28 -19.91
N GLU A 284 19.27 -10.83 -19.27
CA GLU A 284 18.66 -12.13 -19.65
C GLU A 284 17.26 -11.99 -20.28
N MET A 285 16.72 -10.77 -20.40
CA MET A 285 15.45 -10.47 -21.09
C MET A 285 15.70 -9.79 -22.43
#